data_b264b94e5f9cf9fa4f04a83a61217dc6
#
_entry.id   b264b94e5f9cf9fa4f04a83a61217dc6
#
_cell.length_a   1.000
_cell.length_b   1.000
_cell.length_c   1.000
_cell.angle_alpha   90.00
_cell.angle_beta   90.00
_cell.angle_gamma   90.00
#
_symmetry.space_group_name_H-M   'P 1'
#
loop_
_entity.id
_entity.type
_entity.pdbx_description
1 polymer ?
#
loop_
_entity_poly.entity_id
_entity_poly.type
_entity_poly.pdbx_seq_one_letter_code
_entity_poly.pdbx_strand_id
1 'polypeptide(L)'
;MTSGGEALIKALADENVDIIFGYPGGAALHIYDAIYQQDRVQHILVRHEQAATHAADGFARATGKPGVCLVTSGPGATNAITGIATAYMDSIPLVVISGQVPNHLIGTDAFQETDMMGISRPIVKHSFLVQKPEEIPVIVKKAFHIATSGRPGPVVIDVPKNLTDPNEKFEYKFPSDLYLRSFALYDLSLIHISEPTRLV
;
A
#
# COMPACT_ATOMS: atom_id res chain seq x y z
N MET A 1 -4.86 -15.48 17.40
CA MET A 1 -3.48 -14.94 17.36
C MET A 1 -2.99 -15.01 15.93
N THR A 2 -2.44 -13.92 15.40
CA THR A 2 -2.14 -13.72 13.96
C THR A 2 -0.77 -13.07 13.86
N SER A 3 0.08 -13.51 12.95
CA SER A 3 1.36 -12.84 12.66
C SER A 3 1.14 -11.55 11.84
N GLY A 4 2.17 -10.70 11.73
CA GLY A 4 2.05 -9.49 10.91
C GLY A 4 1.83 -9.78 9.43
N GLY A 5 2.46 -10.83 8.88
CA GLY A 5 2.21 -11.27 7.51
C GLY A 5 0.77 -11.73 7.29
N GLU A 6 0.26 -12.59 8.17
CA GLU A 6 -1.15 -13.04 8.15
C GLU A 6 -2.12 -11.86 8.35
N ALA A 7 -1.80 -10.92 9.25
CA ALA A 7 -2.63 -9.74 9.52
C ALA A 7 -2.74 -8.82 8.30
N LEU A 8 -1.63 -8.64 7.55
CA LEU A 8 -1.62 -7.86 6.33
C LEU A 8 -2.56 -8.46 5.28
N ILE A 9 -2.44 -9.75 5.00
CA ILE A 9 -3.28 -10.41 4.00
C ILE A 9 -4.74 -10.44 4.43
N LYS A 10 -5.01 -10.67 5.72
CA LYS A 10 -6.36 -10.62 6.27
C LYS A 10 -6.97 -9.22 6.15
N ALA A 11 -6.20 -8.18 6.45
CA ALA A 11 -6.65 -6.80 6.31
C ALA A 11 -6.96 -6.42 4.86
N LEU A 12 -6.16 -6.89 3.89
CA LEU A 12 -6.44 -6.71 2.46
C LEU A 12 -7.76 -7.42 2.06
N ALA A 13 -7.96 -8.65 2.53
CA ALA A 13 -9.20 -9.38 2.29
C ALA A 13 -10.43 -8.69 2.94
N ASP A 14 -10.26 -8.06 4.11
CA ASP A 14 -11.31 -7.29 4.78
C ASP A 14 -11.60 -5.94 4.09
N GLU A 15 -10.66 -5.43 3.28
CA GLU A 15 -10.86 -4.32 2.31
C GLU A 15 -11.40 -4.79 0.94
N ASN A 16 -11.85 -6.05 0.83
CA ASN A 16 -12.38 -6.66 -0.40
C ASN A 16 -11.38 -6.69 -1.56
N VAL A 17 -10.09 -6.90 -1.25
CA VAL A 17 -9.06 -7.16 -2.25
C VAL A 17 -9.15 -8.61 -2.69
N ASP A 18 -9.40 -8.80 -3.98
CA ASP A 18 -9.48 -10.14 -4.60
C ASP A 18 -8.12 -10.56 -5.19
N ILE A 19 -7.33 -9.58 -5.67
CA ILE A 19 -6.10 -9.83 -6.44
C ILE A 19 -4.97 -8.90 -5.98
N ILE A 20 -3.77 -9.47 -5.84
CA ILE A 20 -2.52 -8.75 -5.64
C ILE A 20 -1.58 -9.09 -6.80
N PHE A 21 -0.99 -8.09 -7.43
CA PHE A 21 0.09 -8.26 -8.41
C PHE A 21 1.43 -8.11 -7.69
N GLY A 22 2.41 -9.00 -7.98
CA GLY A 22 3.66 -8.86 -7.25
C GLY A 22 4.79 -9.75 -7.74
N TYR A 23 5.96 -9.49 -7.16
CA TYR A 23 7.17 -10.27 -7.35
C TYR A 23 7.84 -10.56 -6.00
N PRO A 24 8.10 -11.83 -5.67
CA PRO A 24 8.64 -12.20 -4.37
C PRO A 24 10.10 -11.76 -4.20
N GLY A 25 10.50 -11.53 -2.94
CA GLY A 25 11.87 -11.25 -2.57
C GLY A 25 12.08 -11.31 -1.06
N GLY A 26 13.34 -11.23 -0.64
CA GLY A 26 13.78 -11.55 0.72
C GLY A 26 13.06 -10.84 1.86
N ALA A 27 12.71 -9.55 1.69
CA ALA A 27 12.01 -8.79 2.71
C ALA A 27 10.49 -9.08 2.77
N ALA A 28 9.92 -9.67 1.72
CA ALA A 28 8.49 -9.98 1.64
C ALA A 28 8.16 -11.47 1.87
N LEU A 29 9.12 -12.33 2.19
CA LEU A 29 8.93 -13.78 2.26
C LEU A 29 7.82 -14.19 3.23
N HIS A 30 7.75 -13.62 4.42
CA HIS A 30 6.70 -13.96 5.40
C HIS A 30 5.29 -13.53 4.91
N ILE A 31 5.22 -12.47 4.11
CA ILE A 31 3.96 -12.04 3.50
C ILE A 31 3.54 -13.02 2.41
N TYR A 32 4.49 -13.48 1.59
CA TYR A 32 4.22 -14.50 0.56
C TYR A 32 3.83 -15.84 1.16
N ASP A 33 4.44 -16.23 2.29
CA ASP A 33 4.02 -17.43 3.03
C ASP A 33 2.57 -17.29 3.52
N ALA A 34 2.18 -16.14 4.06
CA ALA A 34 0.81 -15.86 4.44
C ALA A 34 -0.18 -15.87 3.25
N ILE A 35 0.24 -15.42 2.07
CA ILE A 35 -0.57 -15.53 0.84
C ILE A 35 -0.81 -17.00 0.49
N TYR A 36 0.22 -17.83 0.57
CA TYR A 36 0.12 -19.25 0.23
C TYR A 36 -0.83 -20.04 1.16
N GLN A 37 -0.98 -19.61 2.40
CA GLN A 37 -1.78 -20.29 3.43
C GLN A 37 -3.28 -19.97 3.40
N GLN A 38 -3.74 -19.18 2.42
CA GLN A 38 -5.14 -18.76 2.30
C GLN A 38 -5.60 -18.71 0.83
N ASP A 39 -6.91 -18.63 0.59
CA ASP A 39 -7.53 -18.66 -0.74
C ASP A 39 -8.44 -17.44 -1.03
N ARG A 40 -8.54 -16.48 -0.10
CA ARG A 40 -9.38 -15.28 -0.24
C ARG A 40 -8.79 -14.24 -1.20
N VAL A 41 -7.45 -14.14 -1.23
CA VAL A 41 -6.71 -13.16 -2.03
C VAL A 41 -5.80 -13.89 -3.00
N GLN A 42 -6.04 -13.74 -4.28
CA GLN A 42 -5.22 -14.34 -5.33
C GLN A 42 -3.96 -13.52 -5.59
N HIS A 43 -2.81 -14.18 -5.74
CA HIS A 43 -1.58 -13.55 -6.19
C HIS A 43 -1.32 -13.81 -7.67
N ILE A 44 -1.06 -12.74 -8.41
CA ILE A 44 -0.62 -12.82 -9.81
C ILE A 44 0.87 -12.47 -9.88
N LEU A 45 1.67 -13.49 -10.19
CA LEU A 45 3.11 -13.35 -10.33
C LEU A 45 3.45 -12.61 -11.62
N VAL A 46 4.23 -11.55 -11.48
CA VAL A 46 4.84 -10.82 -12.61
C VAL A 46 6.31 -11.18 -12.74
N ARG A 47 6.99 -10.69 -13.79
CA ARG A 47 8.43 -10.90 -13.98
C ARG A 47 9.29 -9.66 -13.70
N HIS A 48 8.66 -8.56 -13.35
CA HIS A 48 9.30 -7.29 -12.99
C HIS A 48 8.32 -6.46 -12.18
N GLU A 49 8.77 -5.77 -11.16
CA GLU A 49 7.91 -5.04 -10.22
C GLU A 49 7.21 -3.83 -10.87
N GLN A 50 7.83 -3.22 -11.87
CA GLN A 50 7.16 -2.20 -12.70
C GLN A 50 5.90 -2.78 -13.38
N ALA A 51 5.96 -4.03 -13.85
CA ALA A 51 4.78 -4.68 -14.42
C ALA A 51 3.70 -4.94 -13.35
N ALA A 52 4.07 -5.20 -12.08
CA ALA A 52 3.10 -5.33 -10.99
C ALA A 52 2.31 -4.05 -10.78
N THR A 53 2.99 -2.90 -10.71
CA THR A 53 2.32 -1.60 -10.52
C THR A 53 1.47 -1.21 -11.72
N HIS A 54 1.92 -1.45 -12.96
CA HIS A 54 1.12 -1.19 -14.16
C HIS A 54 -0.09 -2.14 -14.27
N ALA A 55 0.06 -3.41 -13.87
CA ALA A 55 -1.06 -4.34 -13.84
C ALA A 55 -2.12 -3.93 -12.81
N ALA A 56 -1.68 -3.50 -11.62
CA ALA A 56 -2.56 -2.96 -10.58
C ALA A 56 -3.25 -1.65 -11.02
N ASP A 57 -2.53 -0.75 -11.72
CA ASP A 57 -3.09 0.46 -12.34
C ASP A 57 -4.17 0.08 -13.38
N GLY A 58 -3.85 -0.84 -14.30
CA GLY A 58 -4.81 -1.32 -15.30
C GLY A 58 -6.05 -1.97 -14.68
N PHE A 59 -5.86 -2.75 -13.60
CA PHE A 59 -6.96 -3.33 -12.84
C PHE A 59 -7.85 -2.24 -12.23
N ALA A 60 -7.26 -1.20 -11.63
CA ALA A 60 -8.03 -0.11 -11.04
C ALA A 60 -8.83 0.66 -12.10
N ARG A 61 -8.25 0.93 -13.26
CA ARG A 61 -8.95 1.57 -14.40
C ARG A 61 -10.13 0.73 -14.90
N ALA A 62 -9.94 -0.58 -15.00
CA ALA A 62 -10.94 -1.49 -15.56
C ALA A 62 -12.10 -1.77 -14.60
N THR A 63 -11.84 -1.79 -13.28
CA THR A 63 -12.80 -2.25 -12.27
C THR A 63 -13.38 -1.14 -11.41
N GLY A 64 -12.72 0.03 -11.35
CA GLY A 64 -13.03 1.08 -10.39
C GLY A 64 -12.62 0.78 -8.95
N LYS A 65 -12.02 -0.39 -8.67
CA LYS A 65 -11.48 -0.77 -7.36
C LYS A 65 -10.01 -0.33 -7.25
N PRO A 66 -9.48 -0.07 -6.03
CA PRO A 66 -8.05 0.16 -5.87
C PRO A 66 -7.22 -1.03 -6.35
N GLY A 67 -6.17 -0.76 -7.13
CA GLY A 67 -5.20 -1.77 -7.48
C GLY A 67 -4.22 -2.02 -6.32
N VAL A 68 -3.77 -3.26 -6.16
CA VAL A 68 -2.82 -3.63 -5.10
C VAL A 68 -1.61 -4.32 -5.70
N CYS A 69 -0.42 -3.88 -5.32
CA CYS A 69 0.81 -4.60 -5.65
C CYS A 69 1.69 -4.83 -4.42
N LEU A 70 2.47 -5.92 -4.46
CA LEU A 70 3.40 -6.33 -3.42
C LEU A 70 4.79 -6.52 -4.03
N VAL A 71 5.76 -5.80 -3.50
CA VAL A 71 7.16 -5.84 -3.93
C VAL A 71 8.10 -6.01 -2.73
N THR A 72 9.32 -6.46 -2.98
CA THR A 72 10.35 -6.54 -1.93
C THR A 72 11.05 -5.20 -1.73
N SER A 73 11.95 -5.11 -0.76
CA SER A 73 12.78 -3.94 -0.47
C SER A 73 13.77 -3.61 -1.59
N GLY A 74 14.42 -2.47 -1.50
CA GLY A 74 15.52 -2.06 -2.36
C GLY A 74 15.15 -2.07 -3.84
N PRO A 75 15.78 -2.95 -4.65
CA PRO A 75 15.51 -2.99 -6.10
C PRO A 75 14.05 -3.28 -6.44
N GLY A 76 13.33 -4.07 -5.65
CA GLY A 76 11.91 -4.31 -5.86
C GLY A 76 11.07 -3.05 -5.67
N ALA A 77 11.32 -2.33 -4.60
CA ALA A 77 10.66 -1.06 -4.31
C ALA A 77 10.95 0.02 -5.37
N THR A 78 12.23 0.17 -5.75
CA THR A 78 12.63 1.17 -6.76
C THR A 78 12.09 0.83 -8.15
N ASN A 79 11.99 -0.43 -8.53
CA ASN A 79 11.37 -0.85 -9.79
C ASN A 79 9.88 -0.50 -9.87
N ALA A 80 9.19 -0.37 -8.74
CA ALA A 80 7.78 -0.01 -8.70
C ALA A 80 7.51 1.48 -8.97
N ILE A 81 8.51 2.35 -8.86
CA ILE A 81 8.38 3.81 -8.88
C ILE A 81 7.73 4.33 -10.17
N THR A 82 8.08 3.79 -11.33
CA THR A 82 7.50 4.22 -12.61
C THR A 82 5.98 4.06 -12.63
N GLY A 83 5.46 2.91 -12.20
CA GLY A 83 4.02 2.69 -12.16
C GLY A 83 3.32 3.52 -11.09
N ILE A 84 3.98 3.76 -9.94
CA ILE A 84 3.47 4.67 -8.90
C ILE A 84 3.33 6.10 -9.46
N ALA A 85 4.36 6.60 -10.15
CA ALA A 85 4.34 7.92 -10.78
C ALA A 85 3.21 8.04 -11.83
N THR A 86 3.03 7.01 -12.66
CA THR A 86 1.92 6.94 -13.64
C THR A 86 0.57 7.03 -12.95
N ALA A 87 0.33 6.21 -11.93
CA ALA A 87 -0.93 6.21 -11.17
C ALA A 87 -1.19 7.58 -10.49
N TYR A 88 -0.14 8.23 -9.97
CA TYR A 88 -0.26 9.55 -9.35
C TYR A 88 -0.70 10.61 -10.36
N MET A 89 -0.07 10.67 -11.53
CA MET A 89 -0.38 11.64 -12.57
C MET A 89 -1.81 11.48 -13.11
N ASP A 90 -2.24 10.23 -13.26
CA ASP A 90 -3.56 9.89 -13.81
C ASP A 90 -4.66 9.77 -12.75
N SER A 91 -4.34 10.03 -11.48
CA SER A 91 -5.30 9.94 -10.35
C SER A 91 -5.92 8.55 -10.18
N ILE A 92 -5.10 7.50 -10.30
CA ILE A 92 -5.52 6.10 -10.15
C ILE A 92 -5.30 5.63 -8.72
N PRO A 93 -6.33 5.08 -8.04
CA PRO A 93 -6.18 4.56 -6.69
C PRO A 93 -5.33 3.28 -6.71
N LEU A 94 -4.18 3.33 -6.04
CA LEU A 94 -3.22 2.25 -5.98
C LEU A 94 -2.70 2.09 -4.54
N VAL A 95 -2.64 0.87 -4.03
CA VAL A 95 -1.97 0.56 -2.76
C VAL A 95 -0.75 -0.29 -3.05
N VAL A 96 0.42 0.25 -2.78
CA VAL A 96 1.71 -0.40 -3.00
C VAL A 96 2.27 -0.85 -1.66
N ILE A 97 2.45 -2.15 -1.49
CA ILE A 97 3.05 -2.75 -0.31
C ILE A 97 4.50 -3.06 -0.66
N SER A 98 5.41 -2.42 0.03
CA SER A 98 6.84 -2.65 -0.10
C SER A 98 7.35 -3.38 1.15
N GLY A 99 8.06 -4.47 0.96
CA GLY A 99 8.85 -5.04 2.04
C GLY A 99 10.02 -4.11 2.36
N GLN A 100 10.46 -4.07 3.61
CA GLN A 100 11.59 -3.29 4.07
C GLN A 100 12.55 -4.17 4.89
N VAL A 101 13.80 -3.74 5.00
CA VAL A 101 14.76 -4.36 5.93
C VAL A 101 14.24 -4.29 7.37
N PRO A 102 14.68 -5.15 8.30
CA PRO A 102 14.27 -5.07 9.69
C PRO A 102 14.45 -3.68 10.30
N ASN A 103 13.53 -3.25 11.18
CA ASN A 103 13.49 -1.90 11.76
C ASN A 103 14.84 -1.37 12.25
N HIS A 104 15.62 -2.23 12.91
CA HIS A 104 16.92 -1.88 13.49
C HIS A 104 18.03 -1.68 12.44
N LEU A 105 17.77 -2.04 11.19
CA LEU A 105 18.71 -1.88 10.07
C LEU A 105 18.35 -0.68 9.17
N ILE A 106 17.17 -0.08 9.35
CA ILE A 106 16.76 1.08 8.54
C ILE A 106 17.72 2.25 8.80
N GLY A 107 18.27 2.82 7.73
CA GLY A 107 19.25 3.92 7.80
C GLY A 107 20.69 3.49 8.00
N THR A 108 21.01 2.20 7.85
CA THR A 108 22.37 1.65 8.01
C THR A 108 23.03 1.22 6.71
N ASP A 109 22.41 1.52 5.55
CA ASP A 109 22.84 1.03 4.24
C ASP A 109 22.87 -0.52 4.16
N ALA A 110 21.87 -1.16 4.77
CA ALA A 110 21.74 -2.60 4.79
C ALA A 110 21.52 -3.18 3.38
N PHE A 111 21.80 -4.47 3.21
CA PHE A 111 21.60 -5.15 1.93
C PHE A 111 20.16 -5.00 1.40
N GLN A 112 20.02 -4.47 0.20
CA GLN A 112 18.74 -4.17 -0.43
C GLN A 112 17.84 -3.21 0.38
N GLU A 113 18.45 -2.32 1.14
CA GLU A 113 17.74 -1.19 1.74
C GLU A 113 17.50 -0.09 0.70
N THR A 114 16.38 0.59 0.82
CA THR A 114 16.07 1.81 0.10
C THR A 114 15.10 2.66 0.92
N ASP A 115 15.31 3.98 0.96
CA ASP A 115 14.34 4.91 1.54
C ASP A 115 13.11 5.05 0.63
N MET A 116 12.23 4.05 0.70
CA MET A 116 10.99 4.02 -0.09
C MET A 116 10.08 5.21 0.23
N MET A 117 10.08 5.66 1.49
CA MET A 117 9.31 6.83 1.91
C MET A 117 9.81 8.10 1.23
N GLY A 118 11.13 8.32 1.21
CA GLY A 118 11.76 9.49 0.58
C GLY A 118 11.58 9.51 -0.94
N ILE A 119 11.82 8.37 -1.59
CA ILE A 119 11.72 8.25 -3.06
C ILE A 119 10.27 8.43 -3.54
N SER A 120 9.30 7.86 -2.84
CA SER A 120 7.90 7.92 -3.26
C SER A 120 7.19 9.22 -2.89
N ARG A 121 7.69 9.99 -1.93
CA ARG A 121 7.05 11.20 -1.40
C ARG A 121 6.46 12.16 -2.46
N PRO A 122 7.15 12.49 -3.56
CA PRO A 122 6.62 13.44 -4.56
C PRO A 122 5.53 12.85 -5.46
N ILE A 123 5.33 11.54 -5.45
CA ILE A 123 4.46 10.82 -6.39
C ILE A 123 3.42 9.93 -5.70
N VAL A 124 3.12 10.18 -4.42
CA VAL A 124 2.07 9.49 -3.67
C VAL A 124 1.19 10.46 -2.90
N LYS A 125 -0.01 10.06 -2.59
CA LYS A 125 -0.87 10.82 -1.67
C LYS A 125 -0.39 10.71 -0.23
N HIS A 126 0.09 9.54 0.15
CA HIS A 126 0.65 9.26 1.46
C HIS A 126 1.54 8.03 1.43
N SER A 127 2.46 7.95 2.39
CA SER A 127 3.27 6.76 2.62
C SER A 127 3.32 6.44 4.12
N PHE A 128 3.24 5.16 4.46
CA PHE A 128 3.32 4.64 5.82
C PHE A 128 4.55 3.77 5.98
N LEU A 129 5.31 3.98 7.03
CA LEU A 129 6.29 3.01 7.53
C LEU A 129 5.70 2.34 8.78
N VAL A 130 5.44 1.05 8.70
CA VAL A 130 4.89 0.28 9.82
C VAL A 130 5.92 0.20 10.94
N GLN A 131 5.50 0.51 12.16
CA GLN A 131 6.39 0.50 13.34
C GLN A 131 6.12 -0.73 14.24
N LYS A 132 4.87 -1.21 14.26
CA LYS A 132 4.43 -2.35 15.08
C LYS A 132 3.47 -3.22 14.29
N PRO A 133 3.49 -4.54 14.47
CA PRO A 133 2.60 -5.43 13.72
C PRO A 133 1.11 -5.16 13.98
N GLU A 134 0.73 -4.70 15.18
CA GLU A 134 -0.66 -4.38 15.53
C GLU A 134 -1.23 -3.17 14.77
N GLU A 135 -0.37 -2.33 14.20
CA GLU A 135 -0.77 -1.17 13.40
C GLU A 135 -1.19 -1.54 11.98
N ILE A 136 -0.79 -2.72 11.49
CA ILE A 136 -1.01 -3.16 10.11
C ILE A 136 -2.49 -3.05 9.69
N PRO A 137 -3.48 -3.57 10.44
CA PRO A 137 -4.88 -3.49 10.03
C PRO A 137 -5.39 -2.05 9.89
N VAL A 138 -4.98 -1.18 10.81
CA VAL A 138 -5.36 0.24 10.78
C VAL A 138 -4.68 0.98 9.63
N ILE A 139 -3.40 0.70 9.38
CA ILE A 139 -2.64 1.30 8.27
C ILE A 139 -3.24 0.88 6.93
N VAL A 140 -3.55 -0.40 6.74
CA VAL A 140 -4.20 -0.89 5.52
C VAL A 140 -5.52 -0.15 5.30
N LYS A 141 -6.41 -0.10 6.28
CA LYS A 141 -7.67 0.62 6.15
C LYS A 141 -7.48 2.10 5.82
N LYS A 142 -6.52 2.78 6.46
CA LYS A 142 -6.18 4.17 6.13
C LYS A 142 -5.66 4.32 4.70
N ALA A 143 -4.80 3.40 4.25
CA ALA A 143 -4.23 3.44 2.91
C ALA A 143 -5.32 3.36 1.83
N PHE A 144 -6.27 2.43 1.97
CA PHE A 144 -7.41 2.31 1.04
C PHE A 144 -8.30 3.55 1.06
N HIS A 145 -8.62 4.06 2.24
CA HIS A 145 -9.39 5.29 2.36
C HIS A 145 -8.70 6.48 1.69
N ILE A 146 -7.40 6.68 1.94
CA ILE A 146 -6.63 7.79 1.34
C ILE A 146 -6.51 7.61 -0.18
N ALA A 147 -6.25 6.38 -0.64
CA ALA A 147 -6.12 6.10 -2.07
C ALA A 147 -7.38 6.45 -2.86
N THR A 148 -8.56 6.28 -2.27
CA THR A 148 -9.85 6.44 -2.94
C THR A 148 -10.54 7.77 -2.67
N SER A 149 -10.23 8.47 -1.56
CA SER A 149 -10.91 9.71 -1.17
C SER A 149 -10.38 10.94 -1.88
N GLY A 150 -11.25 11.93 -2.16
CA GLY A 150 -10.89 13.15 -2.88
C GLY A 150 -10.37 12.84 -4.29
N ARG A 151 -9.26 13.47 -4.71
CA ARG A 151 -8.55 13.06 -5.91
C ARG A 151 -7.90 11.69 -5.64
N PRO A 152 -8.28 10.61 -6.32
CA PRO A 152 -7.65 9.31 -6.11
C PRO A 152 -6.15 9.31 -6.43
N GLY A 153 -5.42 8.35 -5.90
CA GLY A 153 -3.99 8.25 -6.19
C GLY A 153 -3.30 7.19 -5.35
N PRO A 154 -2.01 6.95 -5.60
CA PRO A 154 -1.25 5.90 -4.96
C PRO A 154 -0.93 6.22 -3.48
N VAL A 155 -0.90 5.16 -2.68
CA VAL A 155 -0.42 5.13 -1.30
C VAL A 155 0.58 4.00 -1.15
N VAL A 156 1.67 4.24 -0.44
CA VAL A 156 2.70 3.24 -0.14
C VAL A 156 2.60 2.81 1.32
N ILE A 157 2.74 1.51 1.55
CA ILE A 157 2.89 0.90 2.88
C ILE A 157 4.23 0.17 2.89
N ASP A 158 5.19 0.70 3.61
CA ASP A 158 6.52 0.10 3.76
C ASP A 158 6.55 -0.76 5.03
N VAL A 159 6.81 -2.06 4.88
CA VAL A 159 6.60 -3.07 5.91
C VAL A 159 7.94 -3.74 6.27
N PRO A 160 8.54 -3.40 7.41
CA PRO A 160 9.77 -4.05 7.88
C PRO A 160 9.58 -5.55 8.09
N LYS A 161 10.56 -6.34 7.61
CA LYS A 161 10.51 -7.81 7.57
C LYS A 161 10.26 -8.43 8.94
N ASN A 162 10.90 -7.92 9.99
CA ASN A 162 10.75 -8.45 11.35
C ASN A 162 9.32 -8.31 11.89
N LEU A 163 8.55 -7.32 11.42
CA LEU A 163 7.16 -7.14 11.85
C LEU A 163 6.19 -8.15 11.21
N THR A 164 6.66 -8.92 10.24
CA THR A 164 5.88 -9.96 9.56
C THR A 164 6.23 -11.38 10.00
N ASP A 165 7.13 -11.53 10.99
CA ASP A 165 7.63 -12.83 11.48
C ASP A 165 6.46 -13.73 11.92
N PRO A 166 6.37 -14.98 11.42
CA PRO A 166 5.30 -15.92 11.78
C PRO A 166 5.32 -16.37 13.24
N ASN A 167 6.45 -16.18 13.94
CA ASN A 167 6.59 -16.52 15.36
C ASN A 167 6.05 -15.44 16.30
N GLU A 168 5.97 -14.20 15.84
CA GLU A 168 5.43 -13.09 16.61
C GLU A 168 3.94 -12.92 16.31
N LYS A 169 3.08 -13.22 17.29
CA LYS A 169 1.62 -13.23 17.10
C LYS A 169 0.90 -12.28 18.06
N PHE A 170 -0.09 -11.57 17.52
CA PHE A 170 -0.94 -10.64 18.26
C PHE A 170 -2.43 -10.88 17.98
N GLU A 171 -3.30 -10.21 18.73
CA GLU A 171 -4.75 -10.25 18.50
C GLU A 171 -5.12 -9.34 17.32
N TYR A 172 -5.59 -9.96 16.23
CA TYR A 172 -6.04 -9.21 15.06
C TYR A 172 -7.36 -8.50 15.32
N LYS A 173 -7.39 -7.18 15.08
CA LYS A 173 -8.61 -6.36 15.12
C LYS A 173 -8.63 -5.46 13.89
N PHE A 174 -9.62 -5.68 13.01
CA PHE A 174 -9.83 -4.77 11.89
C PHE A 174 -10.75 -3.63 12.34
N PRO A 175 -10.37 -2.35 12.14
CA PRO A 175 -11.17 -1.23 12.63
C PRO A 175 -12.50 -1.12 11.87
N SER A 176 -13.62 -0.96 12.59
CA SER A 176 -14.93 -0.67 11.98
C SER A 176 -14.96 0.73 11.41
N ASP A 177 -14.36 1.68 12.13
CA ASP A 177 -14.36 3.10 11.79
C ASP A 177 -12.94 3.67 11.76
N LEU A 178 -12.70 4.66 10.89
CA LEU A 178 -11.47 5.43 10.86
C LEU A 178 -11.68 6.79 11.51
N TYR A 179 -10.92 7.05 12.57
CA TYR A 179 -10.80 8.39 13.10
C TYR A 179 -9.66 9.12 12.37
N LEU A 180 -10.01 9.91 11.36
CA LEU A 180 -9.08 10.70 10.56
C LEU A 180 -9.16 12.16 11.02
N ARG A 181 -8.27 12.57 11.94
CA ARG A 181 -8.24 13.93 12.51
C ARG A 181 -8.00 15.05 11.48
N SER A 182 -7.50 14.76 10.29
CA SER A 182 -6.97 15.76 9.37
C SER A 182 -7.48 15.68 7.94
N PHE A 183 -8.34 14.73 7.61
CA PHE A 183 -8.96 14.66 6.29
C PHE A 183 -10.43 15.09 6.39
N ALA A 184 -10.66 16.39 6.57
CA ALA A 184 -11.91 16.94 6.13
C ALA A 184 -12.00 16.67 4.64
N LEU A 185 -12.97 15.86 4.23
CA LEU A 185 -13.36 15.75 2.83
C LEU A 185 -13.76 17.16 2.40
N TYR A 186 -12.86 17.84 1.70
CA TYR A 186 -13.28 19.01 0.94
C TYR A 186 -14.18 18.48 -0.17
N ASP A 187 -15.47 18.68 -0.02
CA ASP A 187 -16.39 18.46 -1.11
C ASP A 187 -16.09 19.51 -2.18
N LEU A 188 -15.31 19.10 -3.19
CA LEU A 188 -14.91 19.97 -4.29
C LEU A 188 -16.14 20.48 -5.06
N SER A 189 -17.31 19.85 -4.92
CA SER A 189 -18.56 20.34 -5.51
C SER A 189 -18.98 21.69 -4.92
N LEU A 190 -18.60 21.98 -3.67
CA LEU A 190 -18.88 23.27 -3.02
C LEU A 190 -17.92 24.38 -3.45
N ILE A 191 -16.73 24.07 -3.96
CA ILE A 191 -15.78 25.10 -4.44
C ILE A 191 -16.32 25.79 -5.70
N HIS A 192 -16.97 25.06 -6.58
CA HIS A 192 -17.59 25.64 -7.78
C HIS A 192 -18.82 26.50 -7.49
N ILE A 193 -19.44 26.35 -6.33
CA ILE A 193 -20.61 27.13 -5.93
C ILE A 193 -20.21 28.46 -5.27
N SER A 194 -19.02 28.53 -4.69
CA SER A 194 -18.55 29.68 -3.91
C SER A 194 -17.58 30.62 -4.64
N GLU A 195 -17.09 30.28 -5.83
CA GLU A 195 -16.34 31.24 -6.65
C GLU A 195 -17.32 32.16 -7.39
N PRO A 196 -17.37 33.46 -7.03
CA PRO A 196 -18.08 34.42 -7.86
C PRO A 196 -17.41 34.43 -9.23
N THR A 197 -18.18 34.16 -10.26
CA THR A 197 -17.78 34.39 -11.65
C THR A 197 -17.13 35.76 -11.71
N ARG A 198 -15.82 35.82 -11.88
CA ARG A 198 -15.18 37.07 -12.27
C ARG A 198 -15.71 37.41 -13.66
N LEU A 199 -16.69 38.30 -13.70
CA LEU A 199 -17.03 39.04 -14.90
C LEU A 199 -15.78 39.86 -15.27
N VAL A 200 -15.18 39.47 -16.34
CA VAL A 200 -14.17 40.26 -17.03
C VAL A 200 -14.86 41.44 -17.69
#